data_2864dbc5f200b2a71e74a51441a4db62
#
_entry.id   2864dbc5f200b2a71e74a51441a4db62
#
_cell.length_a   1.000
_cell.length_b   1.000
_cell.length_c   1.000
_cell.angle_alpha   90.00
_cell.angle_beta   90.00
_cell.angle_gamma   90.00
#
_symmetry.space_group_name_H-M   'P 1'
#
loop_
_entity.id
_entity.type
_entity.pdbx_description
1 polymer ?
#
loop_
_entity_poly.entity_id
_entity_poly.type
_entity_poly.pdbx_seq_one_letter_code
_entity_poly.pdbx_strand_id
1 'polypeptide(L)'
;MIQNRQVILLGDSILKGIQVDLGDRRYRTHNEINMEALESEFQLSIHNDAHFGATVRKGSRLLDRMLARKLPCDMMVMDFGGNDCDFRWKEIAEDPTGDHQPNVPLPEFVELYREMIRRVRSHGIRPILTNLPPLDSERFFNWWCGDLDKEAVMRWLGDVGNIYVWQERYSRAVERLAREENVPLVDVRGAFLDYGHLEQTLCADGTHPNTVGQGLITQAFQNFGRGLRLAGQTV
;
A
#
# COMPACT_ATOMS: atom_id res chain seq x y z
N MET A 1 32.40 13.24 4.49
CA MET A 1 31.06 13.06 5.04
C MET A 1 30.41 11.93 4.25
N ILE A 2 29.93 10.90 4.91
CA ILE A 2 29.17 9.81 4.24
C ILE A 2 27.83 10.44 3.86
N GLN A 3 27.51 10.50 2.57
CA GLN A 3 26.24 11.02 2.11
C GLN A 3 25.17 9.96 2.39
N ASN A 4 24.09 10.35 3.11
CA ASN A 4 22.94 9.48 3.34
C ASN A 4 22.32 9.05 2.02
N ARG A 5 21.90 7.78 1.93
CA ARG A 5 21.18 7.29 0.75
C ARG A 5 19.82 7.90 0.66
N GLN A 6 19.45 8.26 -0.56
CA GLN A 6 18.16 8.89 -0.85
C GLN A 6 17.12 7.83 -1.14
N VAL A 7 16.05 7.81 -0.36
CA VAL A 7 14.90 6.89 -0.50
C VAL A 7 13.66 7.69 -0.84
N ILE A 8 12.96 7.30 -1.89
CA ILE A 8 11.65 7.86 -2.21
C ILE A 8 10.58 6.80 -1.93
N LEU A 9 9.56 7.18 -1.18
CA LEU A 9 8.35 6.39 -0.98
C LEU A 9 7.31 6.84 -2.00
N LEU A 10 6.94 5.97 -2.92
CA LEU A 10 5.91 6.18 -3.94
C LEU A 10 4.76 5.21 -3.68
N GLY A 11 3.64 5.71 -3.19
CA GLY A 11 2.55 4.85 -2.74
C GLY A 11 1.23 5.56 -2.58
N ASP A 12 0.35 4.94 -1.83
CA ASP A 12 -0.99 5.41 -1.57
C ASP A 12 -1.18 6.00 -0.16
N SER A 13 -2.40 5.94 0.36
CA SER A 13 -2.76 6.46 1.68
C SER A 13 -2.08 5.72 2.84
N ILE A 14 -1.67 4.48 2.64
CA ILE A 14 -1.02 3.67 3.68
C ILE A 14 0.35 4.28 4.03
N LEU A 15 1.23 4.40 3.05
CA LEU A 15 2.55 5.03 3.24
C LEU A 15 2.46 6.53 3.51
N LYS A 16 1.36 7.18 3.08
CA LYS A 16 1.10 8.59 3.43
C LYS A 16 0.78 8.76 4.92
N GLY A 17 0.49 7.70 5.64
CA GLY A 17 0.12 7.74 7.05
C GLY A 17 -1.28 8.31 7.29
N ILE A 18 -2.23 8.01 6.40
CA ILE A 18 -3.62 8.47 6.55
C ILE A 18 -4.32 7.68 7.65
N GLN A 19 -5.04 8.40 8.52
CA GLN A 19 -5.98 7.84 9.50
C GLN A 19 -7.34 8.50 9.38
N VAL A 20 -8.36 7.85 9.93
CA VAL A 20 -9.70 8.41 10.07
C VAL A 20 -9.86 9.00 11.46
N ASP A 21 -10.24 10.27 11.51
CA ASP A 21 -10.68 10.91 12.74
C ASP A 21 -12.16 10.55 13.03
N LEU A 22 -12.39 9.87 14.15
CA LEU A 22 -13.74 9.41 14.53
C LEU A 22 -14.70 10.57 14.86
N GLY A 23 -14.18 11.72 15.27
CA GLY A 23 -15.00 12.87 15.67
C GLY A 23 -15.76 13.50 14.50
N ASP A 24 -15.12 13.60 13.34
CA ASP A 24 -15.70 14.23 12.14
C ASP A 24 -15.68 13.32 10.90
N ARG A 25 -15.24 12.08 11.03
CA ARG A 25 -15.08 11.07 9.96
C ARG A 25 -14.17 11.56 8.80
N ARG A 26 -13.22 12.44 9.09
CA ARG A 26 -12.30 12.96 8.07
C ARG A 26 -10.99 12.19 8.06
N TYR A 27 -10.44 12.09 6.85
CA TYR A 27 -9.13 11.52 6.62
C TYR A 27 -8.06 12.61 6.81
N ARG A 28 -7.06 12.31 7.66
CA ARG A 28 -5.92 13.18 7.91
C ARG A 28 -4.62 12.41 7.87
N THR A 29 -3.55 13.11 7.52
CA THR A 29 -2.20 12.55 7.63
C THR A 29 -1.76 12.60 9.09
N HIS A 30 -1.36 11.46 9.63
CA HIS A 30 -0.70 11.32 10.91
C HIS A 30 0.71 10.77 10.67
N ASN A 31 1.73 11.45 11.22
CA ASN A 31 3.14 11.06 11.00
C ASN A 31 3.59 10.00 12.03
N GLU A 32 2.85 8.90 12.13
CA GLU A 32 3.10 7.85 13.10
C GLU A 32 3.90 6.66 12.51
N ILE A 33 4.04 6.62 11.18
CA ILE A 33 5.13 5.85 10.57
C ILE A 33 6.41 6.62 10.86
N ASN A 34 7.24 6.09 11.76
CA ASN A 34 8.39 6.82 12.30
C ASN A 34 9.55 6.86 11.30
N MET A 35 9.45 7.78 10.32
CA MET A 35 10.46 7.96 9.28
C MET A 35 11.79 8.41 9.88
N GLU A 36 11.78 9.28 10.91
CA GLU A 36 13.00 9.78 11.57
C GLU A 36 13.79 8.63 12.22
N ALA A 37 13.10 7.66 12.85
CA ALA A 37 13.75 6.48 13.38
C ALA A 37 14.41 5.63 12.28
N LEU A 38 13.75 5.47 11.11
CA LEU A 38 14.30 4.75 9.98
C LEU A 38 15.53 5.48 9.38
N GLU A 39 15.43 6.80 9.21
CA GLU A 39 16.55 7.62 8.73
C GLU A 39 17.76 7.53 9.65
N SER A 40 17.53 7.66 10.95
CA SER A 40 18.59 7.57 11.97
C SER A 40 19.21 6.17 12.04
N GLU A 41 18.41 5.11 12.07
CA GLU A 41 18.90 3.72 12.21
C GLU A 41 19.70 3.29 10.98
N PHE A 42 19.25 3.68 9.76
CA PHE A 42 19.83 3.18 8.52
C PHE A 42 20.69 4.20 7.76
N GLN A 43 20.85 5.41 8.28
CA GLN A 43 21.59 6.51 7.63
C GLN A 43 21.01 6.84 6.24
N LEU A 44 19.68 7.01 6.21
CA LEU A 44 18.91 7.33 5.01
C LEU A 44 18.43 8.80 5.05
N SER A 45 17.98 9.29 3.91
CA SER A 45 17.14 10.46 3.77
C SER A 45 15.89 10.03 3.02
N ILE A 46 14.73 10.10 3.67
CA ILE A 46 13.46 9.57 3.16
C ILE A 46 12.57 10.72 2.67
N HIS A 47 12.20 10.69 1.40
CA HIS A 47 11.20 11.59 0.83
C HIS A 47 9.89 10.82 0.58
N ASN A 48 8.84 11.20 1.29
CA ASN A 48 7.53 10.56 1.14
C ASN A 48 6.69 11.30 0.10
N ASP A 49 6.56 10.71 -1.11
CA ASP A 49 5.69 11.18 -2.20
C ASP A 49 4.45 10.29 -2.38
N ALA A 50 3.97 9.68 -1.30
CA ALA A 50 2.73 8.90 -1.31
C ALA A 50 1.51 9.81 -1.39
N HIS A 51 0.47 9.35 -2.09
CA HIS A 51 -0.72 10.13 -2.40
C HIS A 51 -2.00 9.39 -2.01
N PHE A 52 -2.87 10.05 -1.27
CA PHE A 52 -4.20 9.52 -0.94
C PHE A 52 -4.95 9.05 -2.19
N GLY A 53 -5.54 7.84 -2.15
CA GLY A 53 -6.31 7.27 -3.24
C GLY A 53 -5.49 6.93 -4.51
N ALA A 54 -4.17 6.78 -4.39
CA ALA A 54 -3.35 6.46 -5.55
C ALA A 54 -3.48 4.98 -5.93
N THR A 55 -3.78 4.74 -7.22
CA THR A 55 -3.67 3.44 -7.87
C THR A 55 -2.31 3.32 -8.56
N VAL A 56 -1.94 2.11 -9.00
CA VAL A 56 -0.74 1.88 -9.81
C VAL A 56 -0.72 2.74 -11.08
N ARG A 57 -1.89 3.01 -11.70
CA ARG A 57 -2.01 3.94 -12.84
C ARG A 57 -1.56 5.35 -12.47
N LYS A 58 -1.96 5.87 -11.31
CA LYS A 58 -1.51 7.17 -10.80
C LYS A 58 -0.03 7.14 -10.43
N GLY A 59 0.41 6.07 -9.76
CA GLY A 59 1.81 5.83 -9.41
C GLY A 59 2.72 5.84 -10.63
N SER A 60 2.34 5.17 -11.71
CA SER A 60 3.09 5.15 -12.98
C SER A 60 3.29 6.56 -13.55
N ARG A 61 2.23 7.41 -13.56
CA ARG A 61 2.33 8.81 -14.02
C ARG A 61 3.16 9.70 -13.07
N LEU A 62 3.13 9.43 -11.76
CA LEU A 62 3.98 10.12 -10.79
C LEU A 62 5.44 9.75 -11.02
N LEU A 63 5.73 8.46 -11.20
CA LEU A 63 7.06 7.96 -11.50
C LEU A 63 7.67 8.65 -12.74
N ASP A 64 6.93 8.78 -13.84
CA ASP A 64 7.40 9.48 -15.03
C ASP A 64 7.86 10.90 -14.74
N ARG A 65 7.07 11.63 -13.94
CA ARG A 65 7.40 13.00 -13.54
C ARG A 65 8.63 13.08 -12.67
N MET A 66 8.80 12.12 -11.75
CA MET A 66 9.97 12.05 -10.86
C MET A 66 11.24 11.74 -11.64
N LEU A 67 11.19 10.74 -12.53
CA LEU A 67 12.33 10.36 -13.38
C LEU A 67 12.72 11.50 -14.31
N ALA A 68 11.76 12.21 -14.90
CA ALA A 68 12.02 13.38 -15.74
C ALA A 68 12.70 14.53 -14.98
N ARG A 69 12.41 14.70 -13.69
CA ARG A 69 13.04 15.71 -12.82
C ARG A 69 14.44 15.32 -12.34
N LYS A 70 14.85 14.07 -12.53
CA LYS A 70 16.13 13.50 -12.09
C LYS A 70 16.40 13.76 -10.61
N LEU A 71 15.38 13.56 -9.77
CA LEU A 71 15.52 13.70 -8.33
C LEU A 71 16.55 12.68 -7.82
N PRO A 72 17.42 13.05 -6.86
CA PRO A 72 18.33 12.12 -6.24
C PRO A 72 17.53 10.96 -5.60
N CYS A 73 17.80 9.74 -6.02
CA CYS A 73 17.11 8.56 -5.53
C CYS A 73 17.99 7.32 -5.72
N ASP A 74 18.39 6.70 -4.62
CA ASP A 74 19.15 5.45 -4.64
C ASP A 74 18.19 4.25 -4.57
N MET A 75 17.09 4.42 -3.82
CA MET A 75 16.09 3.38 -3.61
C MET A 75 14.68 3.97 -3.72
N MET A 76 13.77 3.21 -4.32
CA MET A 76 12.35 3.59 -4.42
C MET A 76 11.48 2.49 -3.83
N VAL A 77 10.78 2.81 -2.75
CA VAL A 77 9.74 1.94 -2.19
C VAL A 77 8.43 2.20 -2.91
N MET A 78 7.81 1.15 -3.43
CA MET A 78 6.54 1.24 -4.14
C MET A 78 5.46 0.45 -3.39
N ASP A 79 4.33 1.10 -3.12
CA ASP A 79 3.20 0.60 -2.33
C ASP A 79 1.87 0.90 -3.04
N PHE A 80 1.36 -0.09 -3.77
CA PHE A 80 0.08 0.00 -4.50
C PHE A 80 -0.68 -1.32 -4.42
N GLY A 81 -2.00 -1.23 -4.57
CA GLY A 81 -2.88 -2.40 -4.64
C GLY A 81 -4.19 -2.21 -3.87
N GLY A 82 -4.18 -1.49 -2.75
CA GLY A 82 -5.37 -1.25 -1.94
C GLY A 82 -6.47 -0.52 -2.69
N ASN A 83 -6.12 0.58 -3.37
CA ASN A 83 -7.07 1.31 -4.22
C ASN A 83 -7.32 0.63 -5.56
N ASP A 84 -6.38 -0.20 -6.02
CA ASP A 84 -6.50 -0.90 -7.30
C ASP A 84 -7.54 -2.02 -7.24
N CYS A 85 -7.58 -2.77 -6.14
CA CYS A 85 -8.52 -3.87 -5.92
C CYS A 85 -9.93 -3.41 -5.54
N ASP A 86 -10.10 -2.14 -5.21
CA ASP A 86 -11.36 -1.58 -4.77
C ASP A 86 -12.33 -1.37 -5.94
N PHE A 87 -13.62 -1.29 -5.62
CA PHE A 87 -14.70 -1.19 -6.59
C PHE A 87 -15.46 0.14 -6.45
N ARG A 88 -16.27 0.46 -7.43
CA ARG A 88 -17.19 1.60 -7.41
C ARG A 88 -18.51 1.18 -6.78
N TRP A 89 -18.53 1.10 -5.46
CA TRP A 89 -19.66 0.58 -4.68
C TRP A 89 -21.01 1.21 -5.00
N LYS A 90 -21.03 2.51 -5.36
CA LYS A 90 -22.24 3.20 -5.78
C LYS A 90 -22.78 2.62 -7.09
N GLU A 91 -21.94 2.37 -8.09
CA GLU A 91 -22.34 1.77 -9.36
C GLU A 91 -22.87 0.35 -9.16
N ILE A 92 -22.28 -0.42 -8.23
CA ILE A 92 -22.75 -1.77 -7.85
C ILE A 92 -24.14 -1.70 -7.18
N ALA A 93 -24.35 -0.73 -6.29
CA ALA A 93 -25.65 -0.55 -5.63
C ALA A 93 -26.75 -0.16 -6.64
N GLU A 94 -26.42 0.63 -7.67
CA GLU A 94 -27.34 1.05 -8.74
C GLU A 94 -27.63 -0.08 -9.75
N ASP A 95 -26.64 -0.97 -10.03
CA ASP A 95 -26.79 -2.13 -10.92
C ASP A 95 -26.15 -3.39 -10.33
N PRO A 96 -26.80 -4.08 -9.38
CA PRO A 96 -26.22 -5.24 -8.70
C PRO A 96 -26.11 -6.51 -9.56
N THR A 97 -26.51 -6.46 -10.81
CA THR A 97 -26.42 -7.57 -11.78
C THR A 97 -25.35 -7.32 -12.84
N GLY A 98 -24.76 -6.14 -12.85
CA GLY A 98 -23.74 -5.72 -13.79
C GLY A 98 -22.40 -6.46 -13.63
N ASP A 99 -21.61 -6.46 -14.69
CA ASP A 99 -20.22 -6.93 -14.65
C ASP A 99 -19.30 -5.80 -14.17
N HIS A 100 -19.12 -5.69 -12.86
CA HIS A 100 -18.28 -4.67 -12.25
C HIS A 100 -16.83 -5.12 -12.14
N GLN A 101 -15.93 -4.26 -12.57
CA GLN A 101 -14.49 -4.50 -12.49
C GLN A 101 -13.86 -3.65 -11.37
N PRO A 102 -12.77 -4.11 -10.74
CA PRO A 102 -12.03 -3.30 -9.80
C PRO A 102 -11.45 -2.06 -10.50
N ASN A 103 -11.06 -1.05 -9.74
CA ASN A 103 -10.51 0.20 -10.27
C ASN A 103 -9.35 -0.02 -11.24
N VAL A 104 -8.52 -1.02 -10.98
CA VAL A 104 -7.50 -1.52 -11.92
C VAL A 104 -7.54 -3.04 -11.94
N PRO A 105 -8.02 -3.68 -13.02
CA PRO A 105 -8.06 -5.14 -13.11
C PRO A 105 -6.70 -5.78 -12.84
N LEU A 106 -6.69 -6.93 -12.15
CA LEU A 106 -5.48 -7.58 -11.68
C LEU A 106 -4.41 -7.83 -12.77
N PRO A 107 -4.75 -8.27 -14.00
CA PRO A 107 -3.75 -8.43 -15.05
C PRO A 107 -3.08 -7.11 -15.43
N GLU A 108 -3.85 -6.02 -15.55
CA GLU A 108 -3.34 -4.69 -15.84
C GLU A 108 -2.47 -4.16 -14.69
N PHE A 109 -2.92 -4.36 -13.44
CA PHE A 109 -2.15 -4.00 -12.24
C PHE A 109 -0.76 -4.62 -12.25
N VAL A 110 -0.67 -5.93 -12.51
CA VAL A 110 0.60 -6.66 -12.53
C VAL A 110 1.52 -6.13 -13.64
N GLU A 111 0.99 -5.89 -14.84
CA GLU A 111 1.81 -5.42 -15.96
C GLU A 111 2.32 -3.98 -15.75
N LEU A 112 1.45 -3.07 -15.30
CA LEU A 112 1.87 -1.70 -14.97
C LEU A 112 2.91 -1.67 -13.85
N TYR A 113 2.75 -2.50 -12.82
CA TYR A 113 3.70 -2.56 -11.72
C TYR A 113 5.06 -3.12 -12.19
N ARG A 114 5.04 -4.17 -13.02
CA ARG A 114 6.25 -4.73 -13.66
C ARG A 114 6.98 -3.68 -14.52
N GLU A 115 6.23 -2.90 -15.28
CA GLU A 115 6.80 -1.81 -16.08
C GLU A 115 7.43 -0.73 -15.18
N MET A 116 6.79 -0.35 -14.08
CA MET A 116 7.36 0.59 -13.11
C MET A 116 8.68 0.07 -12.54
N ILE A 117 8.77 -1.20 -12.17
CA ILE A 117 10.01 -1.84 -11.69
C ILE A 117 11.12 -1.70 -12.74
N ARG A 118 10.83 -2.01 -14.00
CA ARG A 118 11.81 -1.92 -15.10
C ARG A 118 12.31 -0.49 -15.32
N ARG A 119 11.39 0.49 -15.28
CA ARG A 119 11.74 1.91 -15.43
C ARG A 119 12.61 2.41 -14.26
N VAL A 120 12.28 2.07 -13.03
CA VAL A 120 13.08 2.40 -11.85
C VAL A 120 14.49 1.86 -12.00
N ARG A 121 14.63 0.58 -12.36
CA ARG A 121 15.95 -0.05 -12.59
C ARG A 121 16.74 0.57 -13.74
N SER A 122 16.10 0.93 -14.84
CA SER A 122 16.77 1.53 -16.00
C SER A 122 17.37 2.91 -15.69
N HIS A 123 16.95 3.55 -14.59
CA HIS A 123 17.53 4.79 -14.08
C HIS A 123 18.57 4.58 -12.97
N GLY A 124 19.00 3.32 -12.73
CA GLY A 124 19.97 3.00 -11.70
C GLY A 124 19.42 3.02 -10.27
N ILE A 125 18.09 3.11 -10.12
CA ILE A 125 17.41 3.15 -8.82
C ILE A 125 17.04 1.72 -8.42
N ARG A 126 17.26 1.35 -7.15
CA ARG A 126 16.87 0.06 -6.60
C ARG A 126 15.39 0.05 -6.22
N PRO A 127 14.52 -0.73 -6.87
CA PRO A 127 13.12 -0.87 -6.46
C PRO A 127 13.01 -1.74 -5.21
N ILE A 128 12.05 -1.42 -4.35
CA ILE A 128 11.61 -2.18 -3.19
C ILE A 128 10.08 -2.18 -3.22
N LEU A 129 9.44 -3.32 -3.00
CA LEU A 129 7.99 -3.42 -2.91
C LEU A 129 7.53 -3.60 -1.47
N THR A 130 6.28 -3.26 -1.19
CA THR A 130 5.57 -3.64 0.03
C THR A 130 4.38 -4.51 -0.35
N ASN A 131 4.07 -5.55 0.42
CA ASN A 131 2.76 -6.18 0.32
C ASN A 131 1.73 -5.36 1.13
N LEU A 132 0.44 -5.65 0.92
CA LEU A 132 -0.64 -4.86 1.49
C LEU A 132 -0.93 -5.26 2.93
N PRO A 133 -1.12 -4.32 3.89
CA PRO A 133 -1.65 -4.66 5.19
C PRO A 133 -3.03 -5.33 5.01
N PRO A 134 -3.42 -6.28 5.87
CA PRO A 134 -4.76 -6.87 5.81
C PRO A 134 -5.84 -5.82 6.10
N LEU A 135 -7.07 -6.06 5.64
CA LEU A 135 -8.22 -5.23 5.96
C LEU A 135 -9.29 -6.00 6.77
N ASP A 136 -10.17 -5.26 7.44
CA ASP A 136 -11.37 -5.78 8.10
C ASP A 136 -12.58 -5.59 7.17
N SER A 137 -13.05 -6.68 6.57
CA SER A 137 -14.13 -6.65 5.57
C SER A 137 -15.44 -6.10 6.12
N GLU A 138 -15.80 -6.42 7.37
CA GLU A 138 -17.05 -5.96 7.99
C GLU A 138 -17.03 -4.46 8.24
N ARG A 139 -15.93 -3.93 8.81
CA ARG A 139 -15.74 -2.49 8.97
C ARG A 139 -15.71 -1.78 7.63
N PHE A 140 -14.97 -2.33 6.66
CA PHE A 140 -14.88 -1.79 5.31
C PHE A 140 -16.27 -1.68 4.67
N PHE A 141 -17.04 -2.77 4.66
CA PHE A 141 -18.38 -2.80 4.09
C PHE A 141 -19.30 -1.79 4.77
N ASN A 142 -19.32 -1.75 6.11
CA ASN A 142 -20.14 -0.83 6.86
C ASN A 142 -19.76 0.64 6.67
N TRP A 143 -18.49 0.91 6.40
CA TRP A 143 -18.00 2.28 6.19
C TRP A 143 -18.30 2.78 4.77
N TRP A 144 -17.92 2.00 3.76
CA TRP A 144 -18.00 2.43 2.36
C TRP A 144 -19.36 2.20 1.73
N CYS A 145 -20.11 1.22 2.20
CA CYS A 145 -21.46 0.91 1.74
C CYS A 145 -22.56 1.36 2.72
N GLY A 146 -22.20 2.09 3.80
CA GLY A 146 -23.12 2.46 4.88
C GLY A 146 -24.33 3.27 4.42
N ASP A 147 -24.13 4.17 3.47
CA ASP A 147 -25.15 5.07 2.92
C ASP A 147 -25.72 4.57 1.57
N LEU A 148 -25.37 3.35 1.14
CA LEU A 148 -25.84 2.73 -0.09
C LEU A 148 -26.93 1.69 0.18
N ASP A 149 -27.60 1.22 -0.88
CA ASP A 149 -28.45 0.03 -0.81
C ASP A 149 -27.59 -1.22 -0.55
N LYS A 150 -27.43 -1.54 0.75
CA LYS A 150 -26.62 -2.68 1.19
C LYS A 150 -27.12 -4.02 0.67
N GLU A 151 -28.45 -4.19 0.49
CA GLU A 151 -29.00 -5.42 -0.04
C GLU A 151 -28.64 -5.58 -1.51
N ALA A 152 -28.67 -4.49 -2.29
CA ALA A 152 -28.21 -4.50 -3.66
C ALA A 152 -26.72 -4.82 -3.76
N VAL A 153 -25.87 -4.18 -2.94
CA VAL A 153 -24.43 -4.47 -2.90
C VAL A 153 -24.19 -5.94 -2.51
N MET A 154 -24.89 -6.46 -1.51
CA MET A 154 -24.74 -7.87 -1.08
C MET A 154 -25.21 -8.88 -2.13
N ARG A 155 -26.23 -8.56 -2.94
CA ARG A 155 -26.63 -9.41 -4.07
C ARG A 155 -25.48 -9.63 -5.06
N TRP A 156 -24.70 -8.59 -5.32
CA TRP A 156 -23.53 -8.67 -6.21
C TRP A 156 -22.33 -9.28 -5.51
N LEU A 157 -22.06 -8.86 -4.28
CA LEU A 157 -20.89 -9.25 -3.51
C LEU A 157 -20.94 -10.73 -3.07
N GLY A 158 -22.14 -11.22 -2.73
CA GLY A 158 -22.40 -12.55 -2.22
C GLY A 158 -22.02 -12.75 -0.75
N ASP A 159 -20.78 -12.46 -0.39
CA ASP A 159 -20.26 -12.57 0.98
C ASP A 159 -19.32 -11.40 1.28
N VAL A 160 -19.42 -10.80 2.47
CA VAL A 160 -18.57 -9.66 2.88
C VAL A 160 -17.09 -10.05 2.89
N GLY A 161 -16.76 -11.30 3.20
CA GLY A 161 -15.39 -11.81 3.16
C GLY A 161 -14.73 -11.72 1.77
N ASN A 162 -15.50 -11.62 0.69
CA ASN A 162 -14.96 -11.44 -0.67
C ASN A 162 -14.15 -10.15 -0.81
N ILE A 163 -14.43 -9.11 -0.02
CA ILE A 163 -13.65 -7.86 0.02
C ILE A 163 -12.20 -8.18 0.42
N TYR A 164 -12.02 -8.98 1.49
CA TYR A 164 -10.69 -9.44 1.91
C TYR A 164 -10.02 -10.30 0.84
N VAL A 165 -10.77 -11.25 0.26
CA VAL A 165 -10.23 -12.16 -0.76
C VAL A 165 -9.72 -11.39 -1.98
N TRP A 166 -10.42 -10.35 -2.41
CA TRP A 166 -9.97 -9.52 -3.53
C TRP A 166 -8.70 -8.75 -3.20
N GLN A 167 -8.64 -8.12 -2.03
CA GLN A 167 -7.44 -7.42 -1.58
C GLN A 167 -6.26 -8.39 -1.43
N GLU A 168 -6.48 -9.59 -0.88
CA GLU A 168 -5.48 -10.65 -0.77
C GLU A 168 -4.91 -11.05 -2.14
N ARG A 169 -5.74 -11.13 -3.19
CA ARG A 169 -5.27 -11.45 -4.54
C ARG A 169 -4.25 -10.43 -5.06
N TYR A 170 -4.44 -9.14 -4.75
CA TYR A 170 -3.48 -8.09 -5.13
C TYR A 170 -2.21 -8.16 -4.27
N SER A 171 -2.34 -8.35 -2.96
CA SER A 171 -1.19 -8.57 -2.07
C SER A 171 -0.33 -9.75 -2.55
N ARG A 172 -0.95 -10.88 -2.84
CA ARG A 172 -0.29 -12.08 -3.39
C ARG A 172 0.33 -11.83 -4.77
N ALA A 173 -0.28 -10.98 -5.59
CA ALA A 173 0.29 -10.60 -6.88
C ALA A 173 1.56 -9.77 -6.71
N VAL A 174 1.60 -8.84 -5.75
CA VAL A 174 2.81 -8.09 -5.41
C VAL A 174 3.93 -9.01 -4.93
N GLU A 175 3.65 -9.94 -4.02
CA GLU A 175 4.63 -10.91 -3.54
C GLU A 175 5.19 -11.79 -4.67
N ARG A 176 4.31 -12.25 -5.58
CA ARG A 176 4.74 -13.02 -6.75
C ARG A 176 5.61 -12.18 -7.68
N LEU A 177 5.19 -10.94 -7.95
CA LEU A 177 5.95 -10.01 -8.79
C LEU A 177 7.33 -9.72 -8.19
N ALA A 178 7.42 -9.52 -6.87
CA ALA A 178 8.69 -9.35 -6.17
C ALA A 178 9.65 -10.53 -6.40
N ARG A 179 9.14 -11.76 -6.33
CA ARG A 179 9.93 -12.97 -6.60
C ARG A 179 10.33 -13.09 -8.08
N GLU A 180 9.36 -12.92 -9.00
CA GLU A 180 9.60 -13.04 -10.45
C GLU A 180 10.61 -12.01 -10.95
N GLU A 181 10.53 -10.77 -10.47
CA GLU A 181 11.41 -9.69 -10.85
C GLU A 181 12.67 -9.59 -9.96
N ASN A 182 12.83 -10.49 -8.98
CA ASN A 182 13.93 -10.44 -8.01
C ASN A 182 14.06 -9.04 -7.36
N VAL A 183 12.95 -8.54 -6.81
CA VAL A 183 12.84 -7.26 -6.10
C VAL A 183 12.67 -7.54 -4.60
N PRO A 184 13.43 -6.87 -3.72
CA PRO A 184 13.19 -6.95 -2.29
C PRO A 184 11.77 -6.56 -1.91
N LEU A 185 11.19 -7.27 -0.94
CA LEU A 185 9.83 -7.04 -0.43
C LEU A 185 9.88 -6.74 1.07
N VAL A 186 9.24 -5.65 1.47
CA VAL A 186 8.92 -5.38 2.88
C VAL A 186 7.61 -6.09 3.19
N ASP A 187 7.66 -7.05 4.11
CA ASP A 187 6.49 -7.83 4.52
C ASP A 187 5.66 -7.09 5.57
N VAL A 188 4.90 -6.09 5.11
CA VAL A 188 3.97 -5.33 5.93
C VAL A 188 2.85 -6.23 6.43
N ARG A 189 2.30 -7.09 5.53
CA ARG A 189 1.19 -7.99 5.87
C ARG A 189 1.58 -8.94 7.00
N GLY A 190 2.77 -9.54 6.92
CA GLY A 190 3.28 -10.42 7.96
C GLY A 190 3.30 -9.75 9.33
N ALA A 191 3.77 -8.51 9.42
CA ALA A 191 3.82 -7.77 10.68
C ALA A 191 2.43 -7.61 11.34
N PHE A 192 1.37 -7.39 10.55
CA PHE A 192 0.00 -7.31 11.06
C PHE A 192 -0.55 -8.68 11.47
N LEU A 193 -0.29 -9.72 10.68
CA LEU A 193 -0.75 -11.08 10.99
C LEU A 193 -0.05 -11.64 12.24
N ASP A 194 1.25 -11.38 12.40
CA ASP A 194 2.03 -11.79 13.58
C ASP A 194 1.58 -11.07 14.86
N TYR A 195 1.07 -9.84 14.75
CA TYR A 195 0.47 -9.12 15.87
C TYR A 195 -0.81 -9.82 16.38
N GLY A 196 -1.57 -10.45 15.50
CA GLY A 196 -2.68 -11.36 15.83
C GLY A 196 -4.00 -10.70 16.24
N HIS A 197 -4.05 -9.36 16.35
CA HIS A 197 -5.23 -8.58 16.76
C HIS A 197 -5.54 -7.50 15.73
N LEU A 198 -5.98 -7.93 14.55
CA LEU A 198 -6.21 -7.05 13.41
C LEU A 198 -7.18 -5.89 13.74
N GLU A 199 -8.20 -6.18 14.54
CA GLU A 199 -9.21 -5.20 14.97
C GLU A 199 -8.62 -4.01 15.75
N GLN A 200 -7.44 -4.19 16.36
CA GLN A 200 -6.73 -3.15 17.10
C GLN A 200 -5.77 -2.32 16.25
N THR A 201 -5.54 -2.72 15.02
CA THR A 201 -4.51 -2.12 14.14
C THR A 201 -5.09 -1.20 13.06
N LEU A 202 -6.41 -1.24 12.87
CA LEU A 202 -7.10 -0.52 11.82
C LEU A 202 -8.03 0.57 12.36
N CYS A 203 -8.22 1.61 11.58
CA CYS A 203 -9.22 2.63 11.80
C CYS A 203 -10.65 2.06 11.63
N ALA A 204 -11.66 2.87 11.94
CA ALA A 204 -13.06 2.48 11.83
C ALA A 204 -13.51 2.11 10.41
N ASP A 205 -12.79 2.58 9.38
CA ASP A 205 -13.06 2.26 7.99
C ASP A 205 -12.57 0.87 7.55
N GLY A 206 -11.90 0.15 8.44
CA GLY A 206 -11.44 -1.22 8.22
C GLY A 206 -10.27 -1.38 7.25
N THR A 207 -9.69 -0.28 6.74
CA THR A 207 -8.60 -0.34 5.76
C THR A 207 -7.37 0.49 6.14
N HIS A 208 -7.53 1.68 6.69
CA HIS A 208 -6.38 2.49 7.07
C HIS A 208 -5.81 2.06 8.43
N PRO A 209 -4.48 1.84 8.52
CA PRO A 209 -3.82 1.58 9.79
C PRO A 209 -3.98 2.76 10.76
N ASN A 210 -4.36 2.47 12.00
CA ASN A 210 -4.32 3.43 13.08
C ASN A 210 -2.90 3.57 13.65
N THR A 211 -2.72 4.27 14.78
CA THR A 211 -1.42 4.44 15.45
C THR A 211 -0.68 3.12 15.66
N VAL A 212 -1.38 2.08 16.12
CA VAL A 212 -0.77 0.75 16.31
C VAL A 212 -0.34 0.17 14.97
N GLY A 213 -1.21 0.20 13.97
CA GLY A 213 -0.91 -0.30 12.64
C GLY A 213 0.23 0.45 11.95
N GLN A 214 0.32 1.76 12.09
CA GLN A 214 1.45 2.55 11.57
C GLN A 214 2.77 2.20 12.28
N GLY A 215 2.72 1.88 13.58
CA GLY A 215 3.84 1.32 14.32
C GLY A 215 4.31 -0.03 13.77
N LEU A 216 3.38 -0.91 13.37
CA LEU A 216 3.71 -2.19 12.73
C LEU A 216 4.35 -2.00 11.35
N ILE A 217 3.91 -1.01 10.57
CA ILE A 217 4.58 -0.64 9.31
C ILE A 217 6.02 -0.21 9.58
N THR A 218 6.24 0.66 10.57
CA THR A 218 7.60 1.05 10.98
C THR A 218 8.45 -0.16 11.32
N GLN A 219 7.92 -1.09 12.11
CA GLN A 219 8.60 -2.32 12.50
C GLN A 219 8.93 -3.22 11.29
N ALA A 220 8.02 -3.33 10.32
CA ALA A 220 8.26 -4.09 9.10
C ALA A 220 9.44 -3.51 8.31
N PHE A 221 9.52 -2.19 8.16
CA PHE A 221 10.65 -1.52 7.53
C PHE A 221 11.96 -1.71 8.31
N GLN A 222 11.93 -1.63 9.65
CA GLN A 222 13.11 -1.88 10.49
C GLN A 222 13.62 -3.32 10.33
N ASN A 223 12.72 -4.30 10.40
CA ASN A 223 13.08 -5.71 10.24
C ASN A 223 13.67 -5.98 8.85
N PHE A 224 13.08 -5.40 7.81
CA PHE A 224 13.60 -5.47 6.45
C PHE A 224 15.02 -4.88 6.34
N GLY A 225 15.25 -3.67 6.84
CA GLY A 225 16.56 -3.02 6.80
C GLY A 225 17.64 -3.78 7.58
N ARG A 226 17.30 -4.29 8.76
CA ARG A 226 18.19 -5.15 9.57
C ARG A 226 18.53 -6.46 8.85
N GLY A 227 17.52 -7.08 8.20
CA GLY A 227 17.73 -8.28 7.37
C GLY A 227 18.69 -8.05 6.23
N LEU A 228 18.61 -6.92 5.53
CA LEU A 228 19.55 -6.57 4.46
C LEU A 228 21.00 -6.42 4.98
N ARG A 229 21.19 -5.77 6.14
CA ARG A 229 22.51 -5.62 6.75
C ARG A 229 23.13 -6.96 7.15
N LEU A 230 22.34 -7.86 7.73
CA LEU A 230 22.80 -9.21 8.10
C LEU A 230 23.22 -10.03 6.87
N ALA A 231 22.56 -9.82 5.73
CA ALA A 231 22.91 -10.45 4.46
C ALA A 231 24.13 -9.80 3.77
N GLY A 232 24.80 -8.81 4.39
CA GLY A 232 25.91 -8.07 3.80
C GLY A 232 25.49 -7.17 2.64
N GLN A 233 24.20 -6.96 2.45
CA GLN A 233 23.67 -6.03 1.46
C GLN A 233 23.57 -4.64 2.10
N THR A 234 24.05 -3.66 1.37
CA THR A 234 23.89 -2.26 1.81
C THR A 234 22.41 -1.85 1.72
N VAL A 235 21.85 -1.41 2.86
CA VAL A 235 20.55 -0.71 2.90
C VAL A 235 20.66 0.59 2.16
#